data_171c3a2ecae88c953e08674e1b58bda2
#
_entry.id   171c3a2ecae88c953e08674e1b58bda2
#
_cell.length_a   1.000
_cell.length_b   1.000
_cell.length_c   1.000
_cell.angle_alpha   90.00
_cell.angle_beta   90.00
_cell.angle_gamma   90.00
#
_symmetry.space_group_name_H-M   'P 1'
#
loop_
_entity.id
_entity.type
_entity.pdbx_description
1 polymer ?
#
loop_
_entity_poly.entity_id
_entity_poly.type
_entity_poly.pdbx_seq_one_letter_code
_entity_poly.pdbx_strand_id
1 'polypeptide(L)'
;MSVKIGINGFGRIGRLVLRICSEAEDMEVVGINDPFISAEYMAYMTKFDTVHGIFTGEVCERDGKLVVNGREIAVYDKMNACDVPWNECGAEYIVESSGVNTAAEKASAHFEGGAKKVVITAPSSDAPMFVMGVNSDEYKKEMEVVSNASCTTNCLAPLAKVIHENFGIIEGLMTTVHSITATQKTVDGPSKKDWRGGRAAAHNLIPSSTGAAKAVGKVIPDLNGKLTGLSIRVPIPDVSIVDLTCRIEKGASYDEIKAVMKAASESERWKGIIGYTEEAVVSSDFYSDPHICTFDATAGISLNPNFVKLIAWYDNEWGYSCKVVDLIRHIAQVDAE
;
A
#
# COMPACT_ATOMS: atom_id res chain seq x y z
N MET A 1 -0.18 12.16 22.76
CA MET A 1 0.64 13.03 21.87
C MET A 1 0.48 12.49 20.47
N SER A 2 0.32 13.35 19.46
CA SER A 2 0.23 12.91 18.06
C SER A 2 1.60 12.45 17.54
N VAL A 3 1.59 11.45 16.67
CA VAL A 3 2.78 10.95 15.97
C VAL A 3 3.15 11.95 14.88
N LYS A 4 4.38 12.48 14.89
CA LYS A 4 4.84 13.49 13.96
C LYS A 4 5.47 12.88 12.72
N ILE A 5 4.84 13.12 11.57
CA ILE A 5 5.14 12.48 10.29
C ILE A 5 5.80 13.48 9.34
N GLY A 6 6.89 13.05 8.70
CA GLY A 6 7.45 13.66 7.51
C GLY A 6 7.11 12.82 6.27
N ILE A 7 6.85 13.46 5.14
CA ILE A 7 6.59 12.78 3.87
C ILE A 7 7.69 13.14 2.87
N ASN A 8 8.43 12.16 2.38
CA ASN A 8 9.38 12.33 1.30
C ASN A 8 8.81 11.78 0.00
N GLY A 9 8.53 12.68 -0.96
CA GLY A 9 7.83 12.41 -2.21
C GLY A 9 6.32 12.65 -2.11
N PHE A 10 5.84 13.68 -2.82
CA PHE A 10 4.43 14.09 -2.81
C PHE A 10 3.67 13.59 -4.05
N GLY A 11 3.95 12.33 -4.43
CA GLY A 11 3.24 11.59 -5.48
C GLY A 11 1.87 11.10 -5.02
N ARG A 12 1.33 10.08 -5.68
CA ARG A 12 0.01 9.51 -5.32
C ARG A 12 -0.05 9.10 -3.85
N ILE A 13 0.88 8.29 -3.38
CA ILE A 13 0.87 7.75 -2.02
C ILE A 13 1.11 8.84 -0.98
N GLY A 14 2.13 9.70 -1.16
CA GLY A 14 2.41 10.77 -0.20
C GLY A 14 1.23 11.72 0.02
N ARG A 15 0.51 12.09 -1.07
CA ARG A 15 -0.70 12.93 -0.97
C ARG A 15 -1.84 12.25 -0.23
N LEU A 16 -2.06 10.96 -0.49
CA LEU A 16 -3.14 10.22 0.16
C LEU A 16 -2.83 9.97 1.64
N VAL A 17 -1.57 9.71 1.99
CA VAL A 17 -1.13 9.67 3.39
C VAL A 17 -1.43 11.01 4.08
N LEU A 18 -1.14 12.15 3.44
CA LEU A 18 -1.50 13.47 3.98
C LEU A 18 -3.00 13.60 4.21
N ARG A 19 -3.84 13.23 3.24
CA ARG A 19 -5.31 13.29 3.39
C ARG A 19 -5.80 12.43 4.55
N ILE A 20 -5.33 11.19 4.64
CA ILE A 20 -5.70 10.25 5.71
C ILE A 20 -5.26 10.79 7.09
N CYS A 21 -4.02 11.28 7.21
CA CYS A 21 -3.52 11.85 8.46
C CYS A 21 -4.26 13.13 8.85
N SER A 22 -4.79 13.90 7.88
CA SER A 22 -5.53 15.13 8.17
C SER A 22 -6.88 14.90 8.86
N GLU A 23 -7.41 13.68 8.76
CA GLU A 23 -8.66 13.22 9.40
C GLU A 23 -8.39 12.46 10.71
N ALA A 24 -7.13 12.10 10.98
CA ALA A 24 -6.74 11.35 12.18
C ALA A 24 -6.31 12.30 13.31
N GLU A 25 -6.79 12.06 14.53
CA GLU A 25 -6.43 12.86 15.71
C GLU A 25 -5.04 12.51 16.27
N ASP A 26 -4.59 11.29 16.03
CA ASP A 26 -3.35 10.71 16.56
C ASP A 26 -2.15 10.86 15.61
N MET A 27 -2.35 11.36 14.39
CA MET A 27 -1.33 11.55 13.35
C MET A 27 -1.21 13.02 12.95
N GLU A 28 0.01 13.50 12.78
CA GLU A 28 0.26 14.89 12.37
C GLU A 28 1.38 14.94 11.33
N VAL A 29 1.05 15.32 10.10
CA VAL A 29 2.07 15.63 9.09
C VAL A 29 2.62 17.03 9.38
N VAL A 30 3.93 17.12 9.65
CA VAL A 30 4.61 18.37 10.03
C VAL A 30 5.61 18.85 8.97
N GLY A 31 6.00 17.97 8.03
CA GLY A 31 6.93 18.32 6.95
C GLY A 31 6.70 17.48 5.70
N ILE A 32 6.90 18.08 4.54
CA ILE A 32 6.85 17.42 3.23
C ILE A 32 8.09 17.84 2.44
N ASN A 33 8.75 16.87 1.82
CA ASN A 33 9.84 17.13 0.88
C ASN A 33 9.49 16.59 -0.50
N ASP A 34 9.53 17.47 -1.50
CA ASP A 34 9.49 17.09 -2.91
C ASP A 34 10.21 18.15 -3.76
N PRO A 35 11.32 17.82 -4.43
CA PRO A 35 12.12 18.80 -5.17
C PRO A 35 11.47 19.34 -6.45
N PHE A 36 10.33 18.77 -6.85
CA PHE A 36 9.69 19.10 -8.13
C PHE A 36 8.34 19.81 -7.98
N ILE A 37 7.85 19.99 -6.75
CA ILE A 37 6.49 20.47 -6.48
C ILE A 37 6.53 21.61 -5.48
N SER A 38 6.04 22.80 -5.86
CA SER A 38 5.92 23.95 -4.96
C SER A 38 4.77 23.77 -3.94
N ALA A 39 4.81 24.49 -2.83
CA ALA A 39 3.74 24.47 -1.82
C ALA A 39 2.37 24.84 -2.40
N GLU A 40 2.31 25.82 -3.32
CA GLU A 40 1.07 26.20 -4.02
C GLU A 40 0.53 25.04 -4.85
N TYR A 41 1.42 24.33 -5.58
CA TYR A 41 1.01 23.19 -6.38
C TYR A 41 0.64 21.98 -5.51
N MET A 42 1.31 21.79 -4.37
CA MET A 42 0.90 20.79 -3.36
C MET A 42 -0.51 21.05 -2.85
N ALA A 43 -0.86 22.32 -2.57
CA ALA A 43 -2.21 22.69 -2.17
C ALA A 43 -3.24 22.35 -3.25
N TYR A 44 -2.96 22.68 -4.52
CA TYR A 44 -3.82 22.30 -5.65
C TYR A 44 -3.99 20.78 -5.76
N MET A 45 -2.90 20.02 -5.71
CA MET A 45 -2.91 18.56 -5.85
C MET A 45 -3.55 17.85 -4.63
N THR A 46 -3.53 18.46 -3.46
CA THR A 46 -4.25 17.97 -2.28
C THR A 46 -5.74 18.22 -2.42
N LYS A 47 -6.13 19.37 -2.97
CA LYS A 47 -7.53 19.77 -3.14
C LYS A 47 -8.26 18.94 -4.19
N PHE A 48 -7.63 18.70 -5.33
CA PHE A 48 -8.26 18.06 -6.48
C PHE A 48 -7.64 16.72 -6.80
N ASP A 49 -8.44 15.68 -6.83
CA ASP A 49 -8.03 14.33 -7.23
C ASP A 49 -9.07 13.69 -8.12
N THR A 50 -8.63 13.10 -9.23
CA THR A 50 -9.53 12.52 -10.24
C THR A 50 -10.26 11.28 -9.70
N VAL A 51 -9.61 10.51 -8.82
CA VAL A 51 -10.14 9.25 -8.29
C VAL A 51 -10.85 9.47 -6.96
N HIS A 52 -10.16 10.14 -6.01
CA HIS A 52 -10.63 10.32 -4.64
C HIS A 52 -11.41 11.63 -4.43
N GLY A 53 -11.69 12.35 -5.52
CA GLY A 53 -12.53 13.54 -5.48
C GLY A 53 -11.90 14.77 -4.82
N ILE A 54 -12.73 15.75 -4.57
CA ILE A 54 -12.31 17.02 -3.94
C ILE A 54 -12.09 16.76 -2.45
N PHE A 55 -10.97 17.26 -1.93
CA PHE A 55 -10.68 17.22 -0.49
C PHE A 55 -11.73 18.03 0.28
N THR A 56 -12.31 17.42 1.30
CA THR A 56 -13.43 18.01 2.07
C THR A 56 -12.97 19.04 3.11
N GLY A 57 -11.66 19.04 3.46
CA GLY A 57 -11.07 20.01 4.37
C GLY A 57 -10.61 21.30 3.68
N GLU A 58 -10.03 22.18 4.46
CA GLU A 58 -9.41 23.41 3.98
C GLU A 58 -7.95 23.14 3.61
N VAL A 59 -7.50 23.62 2.44
CA VAL A 59 -6.11 23.54 2.00
C VAL A 59 -5.73 24.79 1.23
N CYS A 60 -4.60 25.38 1.62
CA CYS A 60 -4.01 26.55 0.93
C CYS A 60 -2.49 26.57 1.11
N GLU A 61 -1.83 27.44 0.37
CA GLU A 61 -0.45 27.84 0.62
C GLU A 61 -0.43 29.14 1.42
N ARG A 62 0.50 29.26 2.37
CA ARG A 62 0.76 30.49 3.11
C ARG A 62 2.25 30.58 3.44
N ASP A 63 2.90 31.66 3.02
CA ASP A 63 4.31 31.96 3.31
C ASP A 63 5.27 30.79 3.00
N GLY A 64 5.06 30.11 1.87
CA GLY A 64 5.87 28.97 1.43
C GLY A 64 5.55 27.63 2.12
N LYS A 65 4.57 27.59 3.01
CA LYS A 65 4.10 26.38 3.70
C LYS A 65 2.78 25.88 3.12
N LEU A 66 2.57 24.60 3.22
CA LEU A 66 1.25 24.01 2.98
C LEU A 66 0.43 24.10 4.27
N VAL A 67 -0.81 24.60 4.17
CA VAL A 67 -1.73 24.70 5.31
C VAL A 67 -2.92 23.75 5.04
N VAL A 68 -3.14 22.79 5.93
CA VAL A 68 -4.25 21.81 5.83
C VAL A 68 -5.04 21.86 7.15
N ASN A 69 -6.34 22.15 7.06
CA ASN A 69 -7.23 22.27 8.21
C ASN A 69 -6.67 23.20 9.30
N GLY A 70 -6.05 24.32 8.87
CA GLY A 70 -5.44 25.31 9.77
C GLY A 70 -4.06 24.93 10.34
N ARG A 71 -3.54 23.73 10.06
CA ARG A 71 -2.20 23.29 10.48
C ARG A 71 -1.16 23.62 9.41
N GLU A 72 -0.08 24.28 9.80
CA GLU A 72 1.04 24.59 8.91
C GLU A 72 1.98 23.38 8.78
N ILE A 73 2.36 23.05 7.55
CA ILE A 73 3.26 21.95 7.20
C ILE A 73 4.48 22.57 6.49
N ALA A 74 5.68 22.30 7.00
CA ALA A 74 6.91 22.76 6.36
C ALA A 74 7.09 22.08 5.00
N VAL A 75 7.51 22.83 3.98
CA VAL A 75 7.78 22.31 2.65
C VAL A 75 9.24 22.45 2.31
N TYR A 76 9.88 21.38 1.90
CA TYR A 76 11.27 21.30 1.51
C TYR A 76 11.40 20.86 0.05
N ASP A 77 12.52 21.20 -0.59
CA ASP A 77 12.82 20.97 -2.00
C ASP A 77 14.14 20.20 -2.23
N LYS A 78 14.52 19.35 -1.28
CA LYS A 78 15.82 18.68 -1.27
C LYS A 78 15.82 17.47 -2.19
N MET A 79 16.86 17.36 -3.03
CA MET A 79 17.06 16.21 -3.92
C MET A 79 17.53 14.96 -3.18
N ASN A 80 18.37 15.12 -2.15
CA ASN A 80 18.89 14.00 -1.41
C ASN A 80 18.17 13.89 -0.05
N ALA A 81 17.91 12.68 0.38
CA ALA A 81 17.23 12.40 1.64
C ALA A 81 18.00 12.92 2.88
N CYS A 82 19.33 12.89 2.84
CA CYS A 82 20.20 13.41 3.90
C CYS A 82 20.14 14.94 4.09
N ASP A 83 19.74 15.68 3.05
CA ASP A 83 19.69 17.15 3.09
C ASP A 83 18.35 17.69 3.63
N VAL A 84 17.36 16.81 3.90
CA VAL A 84 16.05 17.22 4.40
C VAL A 84 16.11 17.43 5.91
N PRO A 85 15.90 18.65 6.43
CA PRO A 85 16.07 18.96 7.84
C PRO A 85 14.80 18.60 8.65
N TRP A 86 14.52 17.33 8.83
CA TRP A 86 13.33 16.84 9.55
C TRP A 86 13.25 17.32 11.00
N ASN A 87 14.39 17.56 11.64
CA ASN A 87 14.46 18.10 12.98
C ASN A 87 13.90 19.53 13.09
N GLU A 88 13.96 20.35 12.02
CA GLU A 88 13.43 21.72 12.04
C GLU A 88 11.89 21.73 12.15
N CYS A 89 11.21 20.78 11.54
CA CYS A 89 9.75 20.64 11.65
C CYS A 89 9.33 19.64 12.74
N GLY A 90 10.27 18.92 13.34
CA GLY A 90 10.02 17.92 14.37
C GLY A 90 9.42 16.60 13.86
N ALA A 91 9.61 16.28 12.58
CA ALA A 91 9.19 15.01 12.02
C ALA A 91 10.05 13.86 12.58
N GLU A 92 9.39 12.85 13.12
CA GLU A 92 10.05 11.69 13.73
C GLU A 92 9.94 10.43 12.87
N TYR A 93 8.79 10.22 12.24
CA TYR A 93 8.47 9.07 11.38
C TYR A 93 8.39 9.53 9.94
N ILE A 94 9.23 8.99 9.07
CA ILE A 94 9.28 9.41 7.67
C ILE A 94 8.58 8.40 6.77
N VAL A 95 7.60 8.86 6.01
CA VAL A 95 6.98 8.14 4.90
C VAL A 95 7.87 8.34 3.67
N GLU A 96 8.63 7.32 3.30
CA GLU A 96 9.46 7.34 2.09
C GLU A 96 8.61 6.89 0.89
N SER A 97 8.04 7.85 0.17
CA SER A 97 7.14 7.64 -0.98
C SER A 97 7.66 8.21 -2.29
N SER A 98 8.94 8.55 -2.37
CA SER A 98 9.58 9.01 -3.62
C SER A 98 9.76 7.91 -4.66
N GLY A 99 9.82 6.64 -4.23
CA GLY A 99 10.08 5.47 -5.07
C GLY A 99 11.56 5.29 -5.47
N VAL A 100 12.48 6.14 -4.99
CA VAL A 100 13.91 6.04 -5.29
C VAL A 100 14.74 5.45 -4.14
N ASN A 101 14.33 5.66 -2.89
CA ASN A 101 15.02 5.18 -1.70
C ASN A 101 14.36 3.90 -1.15
N THR A 102 14.27 2.86 -1.97
CA THR A 102 13.58 1.61 -1.62
C THR A 102 14.48 0.58 -0.91
N ALA A 103 15.78 0.82 -0.81
CA ALA A 103 16.71 0.03 -0.02
C ALA A 103 16.94 0.69 1.35
N ALA A 104 17.14 -0.12 2.40
CA ALA A 104 17.35 0.36 3.76
C ALA A 104 18.52 1.33 3.86
N GLU A 105 19.65 1.02 3.21
CA GLU A 105 20.84 1.90 3.15
C GLU A 105 20.51 3.29 2.60
N LYS A 106 19.68 3.38 1.56
CA LYS A 106 19.29 4.66 0.98
C LYS A 106 18.27 5.40 1.85
N ALA A 107 17.32 4.67 2.40
CA ALA A 107 16.28 5.24 3.25
C ALA A 107 16.85 5.73 4.60
N SER A 108 17.91 5.11 5.12
CA SER A 108 18.58 5.54 6.34
C SER A 108 19.23 6.93 6.25
N ALA A 109 19.43 7.46 5.04
CA ALA A 109 19.92 8.82 4.84
C ALA A 109 19.01 9.90 5.49
N HIS A 110 17.74 9.60 5.73
CA HIS A 110 16.83 10.50 6.45
C HIS A 110 17.23 10.73 7.92
N PHE A 111 18.02 9.84 8.52
CA PHE A 111 18.48 9.99 9.91
C PHE A 111 19.44 11.17 10.08
N GLU A 112 20.19 11.54 9.04
CA GLU A 112 21.05 12.74 9.06
C GLU A 112 20.22 14.02 9.26
N GLY A 113 18.97 14.04 8.77
CA GLY A 113 18.03 15.13 8.97
C GLY A 113 17.27 15.08 10.31
N GLY A 114 17.51 14.06 11.15
CA GLY A 114 16.89 13.94 12.46
C GLY A 114 15.66 13.03 12.53
N ALA A 115 15.36 12.26 11.47
CA ALA A 115 14.34 11.22 11.52
C ALA A 115 14.69 10.14 12.56
N LYS A 116 13.66 9.51 13.16
CA LYS A 116 13.82 8.36 14.07
C LYS A 116 13.51 7.04 13.38
N LYS A 117 12.49 7.03 12.54
CA LYS A 117 12.02 5.84 11.82
C LYS A 117 11.69 6.18 10.38
N VAL A 118 11.89 5.23 9.48
CA VAL A 118 11.53 5.36 8.06
C VAL A 118 10.66 4.19 7.63
N VAL A 119 9.51 4.50 7.05
CA VAL A 119 8.59 3.52 6.43
C VAL A 119 8.64 3.70 4.92
N ILE A 120 9.22 2.74 4.23
CA ILE A 120 9.30 2.69 2.76
C ILE A 120 7.94 2.23 2.22
N THR A 121 7.32 3.03 1.33
CA THR A 121 6.02 2.71 0.71
C THR A 121 6.17 1.90 -0.59
N ALA A 122 7.09 0.96 -0.59
CA ALA A 122 7.37 0.06 -1.71
C ALA A 122 8.03 -1.23 -1.18
N PRO A 123 8.05 -2.32 -1.96
CA PRO A 123 8.84 -3.49 -1.59
C PRO A 123 10.32 -3.13 -1.47
N SER A 124 10.97 -3.63 -0.42
CA SER A 124 12.41 -3.47 -0.20
C SER A 124 13.16 -4.77 -0.43
N SER A 125 14.40 -4.64 -0.89
CA SER A 125 15.31 -5.79 -1.06
C SER A 125 15.88 -6.27 0.27
N ASP A 126 16.10 -5.35 1.21
CA ASP A 126 16.91 -5.51 2.43
C ASP A 126 16.20 -5.04 3.71
N ALA A 127 15.26 -4.09 3.66
CA ALA A 127 14.48 -3.72 4.81
C ALA A 127 13.43 -4.80 5.18
N PRO A 128 13.18 -5.05 6.49
CA PRO A 128 12.07 -5.89 6.93
C PRO A 128 10.75 -5.38 6.34
N MET A 129 9.94 -6.31 5.82
CA MET A 129 8.63 -5.98 5.25
C MET A 129 7.53 -6.40 6.20
N PHE A 130 6.54 -5.51 6.39
CA PHE A 130 5.38 -5.76 7.23
C PHE A 130 4.09 -5.60 6.43
N VAL A 131 3.13 -6.47 6.74
CA VAL A 131 1.75 -6.38 6.29
C VAL A 131 0.87 -6.43 7.53
N MET A 132 0.04 -5.43 7.71
CA MET A 132 -0.82 -5.32 8.89
C MET A 132 -1.72 -6.56 9.06
N GLY A 133 -1.79 -7.09 10.30
CA GLY A 133 -2.53 -8.30 10.64
C GLY A 133 -1.85 -9.62 10.20
N VAL A 134 -0.81 -9.58 9.36
CA VAL A 134 -0.07 -10.77 8.89
C VAL A 134 1.16 -11.03 9.76
N ASN A 135 2.05 -10.06 9.86
CA ASN A 135 3.30 -10.17 10.62
C ASN A 135 3.70 -8.84 11.31
N SER A 136 2.77 -7.90 11.46
CA SER A 136 3.06 -6.62 12.13
C SER A 136 3.49 -6.78 13.58
N ASP A 137 3.07 -7.84 14.25
CA ASP A 137 3.44 -8.23 15.60
C ASP A 137 4.92 -8.67 15.74
N GLU A 138 5.61 -8.93 14.61
CA GLU A 138 7.05 -9.23 14.59
C GLU A 138 7.91 -7.95 14.61
N TYR A 139 7.32 -6.75 14.51
CA TYR A 139 8.05 -5.50 14.59
C TYR A 139 8.76 -5.34 15.94
N LYS A 140 9.98 -4.83 15.90
CA LYS A 140 10.79 -4.56 17.09
C LYS A 140 11.36 -3.15 17.03
N LYS A 141 11.49 -2.53 18.19
CA LYS A 141 11.96 -1.15 18.38
C LYS A 141 13.32 -0.85 17.73
N GLU A 142 14.18 -1.85 17.60
CA GLU A 142 15.49 -1.72 16.96
C GLU A 142 15.42 -1.61 15.43
N MET A 143 14.25 -1.88 14.83
CA MET A 143 14.03 -1.78 13.40
C MET A 143 13.77 -0.33 13.02
N GLU A 144 14.80 0.37 12.52
CA GLU A 144 14.71 1.80 12.22
C GLU A 144 14.15 2.08 10.82
N VAL A 145 14.44 1.22 9.85
CA VAL A 145 13.91 1.27 8.49
C VAL A 145 13.10 0.02 8.22
N VAL A 146 11.84 0.20 7.84
CA VAL A 146 10.91 -0.89 7.49
C VAL A 146 10.19 -0.61 6.18
N SER A 147 9.61 -1.63 5.58
CA SER A 147 8.83 -1.51 4.35
C SER A 147 7.39 -1.97 4.58
N ASN A 148 6.43 -1.21 4.04
CA ASN A 148 5.02 -1.61 3.99
C ASN A 148 4.70 -2.56 2.83
N ALA A 149 5.71 -3.19 2.21
CA ALA A 149 5.59 -4.04 1.03
C ALA A 149 4.86 -3.34 -0.15
N SER A 150 4.28 -4.09 -1.09
CA SER A 150 3.48 -3.53 -2.19
C SER A 150 1.98 -3.58 -1.88
N CYS A 151 1.18 -2.78 -2.58
CA CYS A 151 -0.28 -2.84 -2.49
C CYS A 151 -0.82 -4.24 -2.80
N THR A 152 -0.30 -4.90 -3.83
CA THR A 152 -0.67 -6.27 -4.19
C THR A 152 -0.29 -7.27 -3.10
N THR A 153 0.89 -7.13 -2.48
CA THR A 153 1.29 -7.99 -1.34
C THR A 153 0.35 -7.77 -0.15
N ASN A 154 -0.05 -6.53 0.11
CA ASN A 154 -0.99 -6.19 1.17
C ASN A 154 -2.39 -6.81 0.97
N CYS A 155 -2.83 -6.99 -0.28
CA CYS A 155 -4.06 -7.72 -0.59
C CYS A 155 -3.87 -9.24 -0.50
N LEU A 156 -2.82 -9.76 -1.15
CA LEU A 156 -2.60 -11.19 -1.27
C LEU A 156 -2.25 -11.87 0.07
N ALA A 157 -1.45 -11.23 0.91
CA ALA A 157 -0.96 -11.85 2.14
C ALA A 157 -2.06 -12.12 3.16
N PRO A 158 -3.01 -11.20 3.47
CA PRO A 158 -4.15 -11.50 4.31
C PRO A 158 -5.03 -12.64 3.76
N LEU A 159 -5.36 -12.60 2.45
CA LEU A 159 -6.12 -13.66 1.78
C LEU A 159 -5.41 -15.02 1.92
N ALA A 160 -4.13 -15.07 1.55
CA ALA A 160 -3.35 -16.30 1.61
C ALA A 160 -3.19 -16.82 3.05
N LYS A 161 -3.02 -15.93 4.04
CA LYS A 161 -2.87 -16.32 5.44
C LYS A 161 -4.13 -16.98 5.98
N VAL A 162 -5.30 -16.39 5.76
CA VAL A 162 -6.58 -16.99 6.18
C VAL A 162 -6.79 -18.35 5.53
N ILE A 163 -6.56 -18.48 4.23
CA ILE A 163 -6.71 -19.76 3.53
C ILE A 163 -5.67 -20.78 3.99
N HIS A 164 -4.44 -20.37 4.19
CA HIS A 164 -3.37 -21.27 4.62
C HIS A 164 -3.58 -21.78 6.05
N GLU A 165 -3.97 -20.93 6.98
CA GLU A 165 -4.23 -21.29 8.38
C GLU A 165 -5.40 -22.28 8.52
N ASN A 166 -6.40 -22.23 7.63
CA ASN A 166 -7.58 -23.08 7.72
C ASN A 166 -7.49 -24.34 6.85
N PHE A 167 -6.93 -24.24 5.65
CA PHE A 167 -6.96 -25.30 4.65
C PHE A 167 -5.58 -25.78 4.17
N GLY A 168 -4.51 -25.06 4.47
CA GLY A 168 -3.15 -25.35 4.00
C GLY A 168 -2.98 -25.07 2.50
N ILE A 169 -2.21 -24.05 2.12
CA ILE A 169 -1.84 -23.84 0.71
C ILE A 169 -0.63 -24.70 0.38
N ILE A 170 -0.76 -25.55 -0.63
CA ILE A 170 0.32 -26.38 -1.17
C ILE A 170 1.12 -25.57 -2.19
N GLU A 171 0.43 -24.98 -3.15
CA GLU A 171 0.99 -24.18 -4.24
C GLU A 171 -0.06 -23.26 -4.83
N GLY A 172 0.35 -22.17 -5.47
CA GLY A 172 -0.60 -21.26 -6.10
C GLY A 172 0.04 -20.30 -7.10
N LEU A 173 -0.80 -19.89 -8.05
CA LEU A 173 -0.48 -18.85 -9.03
C LEU A 173 -1.39 -17.64 -8.80
N MET A 174 -0.80 -16.47 -8.69
CA MET A 174 -1.52 -15.21 -8.55
C MET A 174 -1.46 -14.42 -9.84
N THR A 175 -2.61 -13.93 -10.28
CA THR A 175 -2.68 -12.87 -11.28
C THR A 175 -3.29 -11.64 -10.64
N THR A 176 -2.59 -10.50 -10.68
CA THR A 176 -3.26 -9.25 -10.37
C THR A 176 -3.68 -8.54 -11.65
N VAL A 177 -4.98 -8.23 -11.75
CA VAL A 177 -5.51 -7.31 -12.75
C VAL A 177 -5.43 -5.93 -12.12
N HIS A 178 -4.44 -5.15 -12.55
CA HIS A 178 -4.00 -3.96 -11.83
C HIS A 178 -4.27 -2.69 -12.62
N SER A 179 -4.79 -1.67 -11.95
CA SER A 179 -4.94 -0.33 -12.50
C SER A 179 -3.61 0.25 -12.98
N ILE A 180 -3.68 1.31 -13.77
CA ILE A 180 -2.50 2.05 -14.22
C ILE A 180 -1.79 2.71 -13.04
N THR A 181 -0.48 2.89 -13.17
CA THR A 181 0.33 3.61 -12.17
C THR A 181 1.20 4.66 -12.84
N ALA A 182 1.68 5.65 -12.09
CA ALA A 182 2.44 6.78 -12.57
C ALA A 182 3.72 6.42 -13.38
N THR A 183 4.22 5.20 -13.23
CA THR A 183 5.40 4.72 -13.98
C THR A 183 5.09 4.31 -15.43
N GLN A 184 3.81 4.12 -15.76
CA GLN A 184 3.39 3.75 -17.11
C GLN A 184 3.33 4.99 -18.04
N LYS A 185 3.38 4.75 -19.34
CA LYS A 185 3.36 5.81 -20.35
C LYS A 185 1.94 6.14 -20.78
N THR A 186 1.64 7.43 -20.97
CA THR A 186 0.36 7.88 -21.55
C THR A 186 0.25 7.56 -23.03
N VAL A 187 1.36 7.68 -23.76
CA VAL A 187 1.51 7.31 -25.19
C VAL A 187 2.71 6.37 -25.34
N ASP A 188 2.78 5.64 -26.46
CA ASP A 188 3.92 4.77 -26.74
C ASP A 188 5.25 5.53 -26.63
N GLY A 189 6.16 5.03 -25.81
CA GLY A 189 7.44 5.66 -25.56
C GLY A 189 8.51 4.65 -25.12
N PRO A 190 9.79 5.04 -25.17
CA PRO A 190 10.87 4.13 -24.85
C PRO A 190 10.83 3.70 -23.38
N SER A 191 11.06 2.40 -23.14
CA SER A 191 11.29 1.83 -21.83
C SER A 191 12.47 0.86 -21.92
N LYS A 192 13.53 1.12 -21.13
CA LYS A 192 14.79 0.35 -21.21
C LYS A 192 14.66 -1.04 -20.56
N LYS A 193 13.87 -1.16 -19.48
CA LYS A 193 13.78 -2.40 -18.68
C LYS A 193 12.58 -3.27 -19.05
N ASP A 194 11.46 -2.66 -19.39
CA ASP A 194 10.22 -3.34 -19.74
C ASP A 194 9.60 -2.68 -20.97
N TRP A 195 9.76 -3.31 -22.12
CA TRP A 195 9.24 -2.77 -23.39
C TRP A 195 7.71 -2.68 -23.40
N ARG A 196 7.02 -3.64 -22.75
CA ARG A 196 5.56 -3.61 -22.62
C ARG A 196 5.10 -2.43 -21.77
N GLY A 197 5.82 -2.09 -20.70
CA GLY A 197 5.56 -0.91 -19.87
C GLY A 197 5.79 0.43 -20.60
N GLY A 198 6.44 0.41 -21.78
CA GLY A 198 6.57 1.57 -22.68
C GLY A 198 5.34 1.84 -23.56
N ARG A 199 4.34 0.95 -23.57
CA ARG A 199 3.12 1.11 -24.36
C ARG A 199 2.08 1.97 -23.63
N ALA A 200 1.20 2.62 -24.41
CA ALA A 200 0.15 3.49 -23.93
C ALA A 200 -0.79 2.78 -22.96
N ALA A 201 -0.78 3.19 -21.70
CA ALA A 201 -1.49 2.53 -20.58
C ALA A 201 -3.01 2.55 -20.74
N ALA A 202 -3.56 3.66 -21.24
CA ALA A 202 -5.01 3.86 -21.38
C ALA A 202 -5.66 3.04 -22.51
N HIS A 203 -4.88 2.31 -23.31
CA HIS A 203 -5.37 1.63 -24.51
C HIS A 203 -4.99 0.14 -24.59
N ASN A 204 -4.26 -0.38 -23.61
CA ASN A 204 -3.68 -1.72 -23.70
C ASN A 204 -3.90 -2.54 -22.42
N LEU A 205 -4.03 -3.85 -22.59
CA LEU A 205 -3.78 -4.84 -21.54
C LEU A 205 -2.28 -5.15 -21.58
N ILE A 206 -1.58 -4.89 -20.48
CA ILE A 206 -0.11 -4.96 -20.46
C ILE A 206 0.35 -6.01 -19.44
N PRO A 207 0.75 -7.23 -19.89
CA PRO A 207 1.39 -8.19 -19.00
C PRO A 207 2.70 -7.65 -18.44
N SER A 208 2.88 -7.72 -17.12
CA SER A 208 4.04 -7.20 -16.41
C SER A 208 4.48 -8.19 -15.34
N SER A 209 5.76 -8.25 -15.05
CA SER A 209 6.26 -9.03 -13.93
C SER A 209 5.90 -8.36 -12.60
N THR A 210 5.68 -9.17 -11.57
CA THR A 210 5.49 -8.69 -10.21
C THR A 210 6.22 -9.58 -9.20
N GLY A 211 6.83 -8.96 -8.20
CA GLY A 211 7.42 -9.67 -7.07
C GLY A 211 6.44 -9.92 -5.92
N ALA A 212 5.19 -9.44 -6.04
CA ALA A 212 4.23 -9.43 -4.93
C ALA A 212 3.94 -10.81 -4.34
N ALA A 213 3.75 -11.83 -5.21
CA ALA A 213 3.47 -13.19 -4.76
C ALA A 213 4.69 -13.84 -4.06
N LYS A 214 5.90 -13.54 -4.55
CA LYS A 214 7.15 -14.00 -3.89
C LYS A 214 7.37 -13.27 -2.55
N ALA A 215 6.96 -12.02 -2.45
CA ALA A 215 7.05 -11.23 -1.22
C ALA A 215 6.15 -11.78 -0.10
N VAL A 216 5.08 -12.49 -0.43
CA VAL A 216 4.25 -13.20 0.57
C VAL A 216 5.08 -14.21 1.36
N GLY A 217 6.02 -14.91 0.73
CA GLY A 217 6.93 -15.83 1.44
C GLY A 217 7.89 -15.16 2.42
N LYS A 218 8.07 -13.82 2.34
CA LYS A 218 8.86 -13.06 3.32
C LYS A 218 8.05 -12.69 4.57
N VAL A 219 6.73 -12.48 4.41
CA VAL A 219 5.82 -12.11 5.51
C VAL A 219 5.03 -13.30 6.06
N ILE A 220 5.00 -14.42 5.32
CA ILE A 220 4.44 -15.72 5.75
C ILE A 220 5.46 -16.80 5.35
N PRO A 221 6.44 -17.11 6.21
CA PRO A 221 7.55 -18.04 5.88
C PRO A 221 7.10 -19.41 5.37
N ASP A 222 5.98 -19.93 5.87
CA ASP A 222 5.40 -21.22 5.46
C ASP A 222 4.95 -21.25 3.99
N LEU A 223 4.74 -20.09 3.38
CA LEU A 223 4.41 -19.93 1.96
C LEU A 223 5.61 -19.61 1.06
N ASN A 224 6.82 -19.62 1.62
CA ASN A 224 8.02 -19.37 0.83
C ASN A 224 8.19 -20.44 -0.26
N GLY A 225 8.32 -19.99 -1.51
CA GLY A 225 8.45 -20.87 -2.68
C GLY A 225 7.15 -21.51 -3.16
N LYS A 226 6.01 -21.34 -2.46
CA LYS A 226 4.71 -21.91 -2.84
C LYS A 226 3.87 -21.00 -3.74
N LEU A 227 4.15 -19.69 -3.75
CA LEU A 227 3.39 -18.72 -4.53
C LEU A 227 4.28 -17.98 -5.52
N THR A 228 3.79 -17.82 -6.73
CA THR A 228 4.34 -16.93 -7.75
C THR A 228 3.21 -16.31 -8.57
N GLY A 229 3.51 -15.34 -9.46
CA GLY A 229 2.45 -14.72 -10.23
C GLY A 229 2.93 -13.64 -11.18
N LEU A 230 1.97 -13.02 -11.83
CA LEU A 230 2.15 -11.93 -12.78
C LEU A 230 1.12 -10.82 -12.57
N SER A 231 1.33 -9.70 -13.21
CA SER A 231 0.38 -8.57 -13.26
C SER A 231 -0.10 -8.36 -14.69
N ILE A 232 -1.38 -8.05 -14.85
CA ILE A 232 -1.93 -7.52 -16.11
C ILE A 232 -2.40 -6.10 -15.79
N ARG A 233 -1.71 -5.10 -16.37
CA ARG A 233 -2.15 -3.71 -16.27
C ARG A 233 -3.32 -3.47 -17.19
N VAL A 234 -4.35 -2.81 -16.68
CA VAL A 234 -5.59 -2.52 -17.40
C VAL A 234 -5.87 -1.02 -17.38
N PRO A 235 -6.60 -0.47 -18.39
CA PRO A 235 -6.80 0.96 -18.56
C PRO A 235 -7.89 1.54 -17.63
N ILE A 236 -7.75 1.33 -16.33
CA ILE A 236 -8.58 1.94 -15.28
C ILE A 236 -7.68 2.72 -14.32
N PRO A 237 -8.17 3.83 -13.74
CA PRO A 237 -7.34 4.74 -12.95
C PRO A 237 -6.92 4.16 -11.60
N ASP A 238 -7.78 3.37 -10.96
CA ASP A 238 -7.56 2.83 -9.61
C ASP A 238 -8.40 1.58 -9.37
N VAL A 239 -8.17 0.93 -8.23
CA VAL A 239 -8.70 -0.35 -7.79
C VAL A 239 -8.23 -1.52 -8.65
N SER A 240 -7.77 -2.54 -8.00
CA SER A 240 -7.17 -3.73 -8.61
C SER A 240 -7.78 -5.01 -8.04
N ILE A 241 -7.55 -6.12 -8.72
CA ILE A 241 -7.96 -7.46 -8.30
C ILE A 241 -6.73 -8.33 -8.05
N VAL A 242 -6.76 -9.11 -6.98
CA VAL A 242 -5.98 -10.33 -6.82
C VAL A 242 -6.85 -11.52 -7.21
N ASP A 243 -6.39 -12.28 -8.19
CA ASP A 243 -6.87 -13.62 -8.54
C ASP A 243 -5.84 -14.64 -8.03
N LEU A 244 -6.18 -15.33 -6.94
CA LEU A 244 -5.36 -16.39 -6.38
C LEU A 244 -5.95 -17.74 -6.75
N THR A 245 -5.31 -18.45 -7.68
CA THR A 245 -5.62 -19.85 -7.99
C THR A 245 -4.66 -20.74 -7.23
N CYS A 246 -5.16 -21.55 -6.31
CA CYS A 246 -4.30 -22.36 -5.45
C CYS A 246 -4.85 -23.76 -5.19
N ARG A 247 -3.92 -24.68 -4.88
CA ARG A 247 -4.19 -26.00 -4.36
C ARG A 247 -4.12 -25.96 -2.84
N ILE A 248 -5.18 -26.44 -2.20
CA ILE A 248 -5.26 -26.53 -0.74
C ILE A 248 -5.15 -28.00 -0.29
N GLU A 249 -4.56 -28.22 0.88
CA GLU A 249 -4.29 -29.54 1.44
C GLU A 249 -5.59 -30.19 1.96
N LYS A 250 -6.32 -29.47 2.80
CA LYS A 250 -7.63 -29.89 3.30
C LYS A 250 -8.68 -29.49 2.29
N GLY A 251 -9.31 -30.47 1.65
CA GLY A 251 -10.42 -30.22 0.73
C GLY A 251 -11.58 -29.51 1.44
N ALA A 252 -12.15 -28.51 0.76
CA ALA A 252 -13.27 -27.73 1.26
C ALA A 252 -14.26 -27.42 0.12
N SER A 253 -15.53 -27.29 0.46
CA SER A 253 -16.51 -26.66 -0.42
C SER A 253 -16.24 -25.15 -0.53
N TYR A 254 -16.69 -24.53 -1.62
CA TYR A 254 -16.55 -23.08 -1.76
C TYR A 254 -17.34 -22.32 -0.67
N ASP A 255 -18.47 -22.88 -0.20
CA ASP A 255 -19.26 -22.31 0.88
C ASP A 255 -18.53 -22.33 2.24
N GLU A 256 -17.74 -23.38 2.52
CA GLU A 256 -16.86 -23.41 3.69
C GLU A 256 -15.77 -22.32 3.61
N ILE A 257 -15.19 -22.13 2.42
CA ILE A 257 -14.20 -21.05 2.20
C ILE A 257 -14.83 -19.67 2.41
N LYS A 258 -16.03 -19.41 1.87
CA LYS A 258 -16.77 -18.18 2.08
C LYS A 258 -17.04 -17.94 3.58
N ALA A 259 -17.47 -18.97 4.30
CA ALA A 259 -17.76 -18.87 5.72
C ALA A 259 -16.50 -18.49 6.54
N VAL A 260 -15.35 -19.09 6.21
CA VAL A 260 -14.07 -18.77 6.86
C VAL A 260 -13.63 -17.34 6.55
N MET A 261 -13.73 -16.90 5.30
CA MET A 261 -13.37 -15.52 4.90
C MET A 261 -14.31 -14.49 5.55
N LYS A 262 -15.61 -14.78 5.64
CA LYS A 262 -16.57 -13.92 6.33
C LYS A 262 -16.25 -13.81 7.81
N ALA A 263 -16.02 -14.92 8.49
CA ALA A 263 -15.63 -14.92 9.90
C ALA A 263 -14.30 -14.17 10.14
N ALA A 264 -13.36 -14.29 9.21
CA ALA A 264 -12.12 -13.51 9.28
C ALA A 264 -12.41 -12.01 9.19
N SER A 265 -13.20 -11.54 8.22
CA SER A 265 -13.52 -10.12 8.05
C SER A 265 -14.23 -9.49 9.27
N GLU A 266 -14.94 -10.29 10.04
CA GLU A 266 -15.66 -9.87 11.25
C GLU A 266 -14.79 -9.95 12.54
N SER A 267 -13.57 -10.53 12.45
CA SER A 267 -12.70 -10.72 13.61
C SER A 267 -11.86 -9.48 13.93
N GLU A 268 -11.50 -9.28 15.20
CA GLU A 268 -10.66 -8.13 15.62
C GLU A 268 -9.30 -8.09 14.93
N ARG A 269 -8.69 -9.25 14.65
CA ARG A 269 -7.40 -9.32 13.95
C ARG A 269 -7.44 -8.68 12.56
N TRP A 270 -8.53 -8.88 11.83
CA TRP A 270 -8.64 -8.51 10.43
C TRP A 270 -9.52 -7.28 10.19
N LYS A 271 -10.04 -6.69 11.26
CA LYS A 271 -10.87 -5.49 11.21
C LYS A 271 -10.16 -4.32 10.50
N GLY A 272 -10.82 -3.75 9.50
CA GLY A 272 -10.24 -2.69 8.67
C GLY A 272 -9.12 -3.13 7.72
N ILE A 273 -8.84 -4.45 7.63
CA ILE A 273 -7.86 -5.05 6.73
C ILE A 273 -8.58 -5.91 5.69
N ILE A 274 -9.40 -6.88 6.14
CA ILE A 274 -10.17 -7.75 5.27
C ILE A 274 -11.63 -7.28 5.24
N GLY A 275 -12.12 -6.96 4.04
CA GLY A 275 -13.54 -6.80 3.74
C GLY A 275 -14.12 -8.08 3.14
N TYR A 276 -15.46 -8.15 3.08
CA TYR A 276 -16.20 -9.27 2.51
C TYR A 276 -17.45 -8.78 1.77
N THR A 277 -17.70 -9.28 0.58
CA THR A 277 -18.91 -8.95 -0.18
C THR A 277 -19.53 -10.17 -0.83
N GLU A 278 -20.87 -10.18 -0.91
CA GLU A 278 -21.68 -11.12 -1.70
C GLU A 278 -22.45 -10.39 -2.81
N GLU A 279 -22.20 -9.10 -2.99
CA GLU A 279 -22.87 -8.29 -3.99
C GLU A 279 -22.16 -8.35 -5.34
N ALA A 280 -22.88 -8.03 -6.42
CA ALA A 280 -22.36 -8.00 -7.77
C ALA A 280 -21.64 -6.66 -8.03
N VAL A 281 -20.45 -6.51 -7.43
CA VAL A 281 -19.64 -5.29 -7.45
C VAL A 281 -18.63 -5.27 -8.61
N VAL A 282 -18.14 -4.06 -8.90
CA VAL A 282 -17.07 -3.80 -9.87
C VAL A 282 -16.03 -2.87 -9.25
N SER A 283 -14.90 -2.65 -9.92
CA SER A 283 -13.77 -1.90 -9.38
C SER A 283 -14.12 -0.49 -8.83
N SER A 284 -15.02 0.23 -9.51
CA SER A 284 -15.37 1.59 -9.08
C SER A 284 -16.16 1.67 -7.76
N ASP A 285 -16.71 0.55 -7.30
CA ASP A 285 -17.43 0.48 -6.02
C ASP A 285 -16.46 0.50 -4.82
N PHE A 286 -15.16 0.30 -5.07
CA PHE A 286 -14.10 0.26 -4.06
C PHE A 286 -13.19 1.50 -4.06
N TYR A 287 -13.54 2.56 -4.79
CA TYR A 287 -12.78 3.81 -4.70
C TYR A 287 -12.81 4.36 -3.28
N SER A 288 -11.63 4.63 -2.73
CA SER A 288 -11.43 5.08 -1.35
C SER A 288 -11.86 4.06 -0.28
N ASP A 289 -11.93 2.77 -0.61
CA ASP A 289 -12.12 1.72 0.39
C ASP A 289 -10.84 1.58 1.24
N PRO A 290 -10.91 1.73 2.57
CA PRO A 290 -9.76 1.59 3.46
C PRO A 290 -9.31 0.13 3.64
N HIS A 291 -10.16 -0.86 3.28
CA HIS A 291 -9.75 -2.26 3.28
C HIS A 291 -8.74 -2.52 2.15
N ILE A 292 -7.74 -3.32 2.44
CA ILE A 292 -6.70 -3.67 1.44
C ILE A 292 -6.92 -5.05 0.83
N CYS A 293 -7.93 -5.79 1.29
CA CYS A 293 -8.27 -7.12 0.81
C CYS A 293 -9.78 -7.37 1.02
N THR A 294 -10.63 -6.95 0.09
CA THR A 294 -12.05 -7.25 0.15
C THR A 294 -12.36 -8.51 -0.65
N PHE A 295 -12.61 -9.62 0.07
CA PHE A 295 -12.93 -10.90 -0.54
C PHE A 295 -14.28 -10.86 -1.25
N ASP A 296 -14.30 -11.22 -2.54
CA ASP A 296 -15.50 -11.34 -3.34
C ASP A 296 -16.00 -12.81 -3.33
N ALA A 297 -17.04 -13.03 -2.56
CA ALA A 297 -17.60 -14.37 -2.37
C ALA A 297 -18.32 -14.91 -3.61
N THR A 298 -18.66 -14.05 -4.57
CA THR A 298 -19.42 -14.41 -5.77
C THR A 298 -18.56 -14.60 -7.01
N ALA A 299 -17.38 -13.98 -7.06
CA ALA A 299 -16.50 -13.98 -8.23
C ALA A 299 -15.54 -15.17 -8.28
N GLY A 300 -15.31 -15.88 -7.16
CA GLY A 300 -14.44 -17.05 -7.11
C GLY A 300 -15.13 -18.36 -7.49
N ILE A 301 -14.36 -19.40 -7.70
CA ILE A 301 -14.85 -20.73 -8.07
C ILE A 301 -13.98 -21.86 -7.50
N SER A 302 -14.56 -23.04 -7.34
CA SER A 302 -13.83 -24.28 -7.06
C SER A 302 -13.94 -25.23 -8.25
N LEU A 303 -12.81 -25.73 -8.74
CA LEU A 303 -12.80 -26.81 -9.74
C LEU A 303 -13.09 -28.16 -9.08
N ASN A 304 -12.57 -28.37 -7.90
CA ASN A 304 -12.78 -29.51 -7.02
C ASN A 304 -12.47 -29.08 -5.58
N PRO A 305 -12.69 -29.93 -4.57
CA PRO A 305 -12.46 -29.52 -3.16
C PRO A 305 -11.05 -29.04 -2.83
N ASN A 306 -10.06 -29.40 -3.63
CA ASN A 306 -8.66 -29.05 -3.35
C ASN A 306 -8.08 -28.02 -4.32
N PHE A 307 -8.85 -27.51 -5.31
CA PHE A 307 -8.33 -26.56 -6.30
C PHE A 307 -9.32 -25.42 -6.51
N VAL A 308 -8.92 -24.25 -6.08
CA VAL A 308 -9.81 -23.10 -5.93
C VAL A 308 -9.22 -21.85 -6.57
N LYS A 309 -10.09 -20.96 -7.04
CA LYS A 309 -9.79 -19.61 -7.51
C LYS A 309 -10.51 -18.61 -6.59
N LEU A 310 -9.75 -17.72 -5.97
CA LEU A 310 -10.21 -16.75 -5.00
C LEU A 310 -9.98 -15.34 -5.54
N ILE A 311 -10.97 -14.48 -5.39
CA ILE A 311 -10.93 -13.12 -5.89
C ILE A 311 -10.99 -12.16 -4.70
N ALA A 312 -10.12 -11.16 -4.69
CA ALA A 312 -10.13 -10.07 -3.72
C ALA A 312 -9.87 -8.74 -4.41
N TRP A 313 -10.66 -7.72 -4.04
CA TRP A 313 -10.52 -6.34 -4.47
C TRP A 313 -9.61 -5.57 -3.53
N TYR A 314 -8.92 -4.57 -4.04
CA TYR A 314 -8.17 -3.63 -3.23
C TYR A 314 -8.00 -2.29 -3.92
N ASP A 315 -8.24 -1.21 -3.18
CA ASP A 315 -7.82 0.12 -3.61
C ASP A 315 -6.30 0.21 -3.43
N ASN A 316 -5.57 0.19 -4.55
CA ASN A 316 -4.12 0.15 -4.56
C ASN A 316 -3.47 1.48 -4.19
N GLU A 317 -4.25 2.54 -4.07
CA GLU A 317 -3.83 3.88 -3.65
C GLU A 317 -4.31 4.20 -2.22
N TRP A 318 -5.62 4.30 -2.01
CA TRP A 318 -6.21 4.68 -0.71
C TRP A 318 -6.05 3.60 0.34
N GLY A 319 -6.52 2.39 0.08
CA GLY A 319 -6.41 1.27 1.02
C GLY A 319 -4.96 0.98 1.40
N TYR A 320 -4.05 1.05 0.41
CA TYR A 320 -2.62 0.94 0.67
C TYR A 320 -2.09 2.08 1.55
N SER A 321 -2.47 3.32 1.29
CA SER A 321 -2.05 4.48 2.09
C SER A 321 -2.60 4.42 3.52
N CYS A 322 -3.81 3.90 3.72
CA CYS A 322 -4.33 3.60 5.06
C CYS A 322 -3.42 2.62 5.81
N LYS A 323 -2.94 1.57 5.14
CA LYS A 323 -2.03 0.59 5.79
C LYS A 323 -0.64 1.17 6.08
N VAL A 324 -0.16 2.13 5.31
CA VAL A 324 1.06 2.90 5.65
C VAL A 324 0.86 3.65 6.98
N VAL A 325 -0.27 4.34 7.14
CA VAL A 325 -0.60 5.07 8.37
C VAL A 325 -0.81 4.10 9.55
N ASP A 326 -1.49 2.97 9.32
CA ASP A 326 -1.70 1.95 10.35
C ASP A 326 -0.37 1.32 10.81
N LEU A 327 0.57 1.07 9.89
CA LEU A 327 1.89 0.57 10.24
C LEU A 327 2.67 1.60 11.07
N ILE A 328 2.64 2.88 10.71
CA ILE A 328 3.29 3.94 11.51
C ILE A 328 2.67 4.01 12.91
N ARG A 329 1.34 3.92 13.01
CA ARG A 329 0.63 3.90 14.30
C ARG A 329 1.08 2.72 15.17
N HIS A 330 1.16 1.53 14.58
CA HIS A 330 1.64 0.34 15.26
C HIS A 330 3.10 0.49 15.74
N ILE A 331 3.99 0.97 14.87
CA ILE A 331 5.39 1.25 15.20
C ILE A 331 5.49 2.22 16.38
N ALA A 332 4.75 3.32 16.32
CA ALA A 332 4.77 4.34 17.38
C ALA A 332 4.24 3.80 18.73
N GLN A 333 3.26 2.90 18.71
CA GLN A 333 2.75 2.22 19.92
C GLN A 333 3.83 1.32 20.53
N VAL A 334 4.47 0.46 19.73
CA VAL A 334 5.54 -0.43 20.20
C VAL A 334 6.77 0.35 20.68
N ASP A 335 7.11 1.45 20.01
CA ASP A 335 8.26 2.30 20.40
C ASP A 335 8.01 3.04 21.72
N ALA A 336 6.74 3.25 22.12
CA ALA A 336 6.37 3.91 23.37
C ALA A 336 6.35 2.97 24.58
N GLU A 337 6.29 1.64 24.37
CA GLU A 337 6.41 0.61 25.40
C GLU A 337 7.87 0.39 25.83
#